data_3fd9df5b941049eb74aa46fe1931af68
#
_entry.id   3fd9df5b941049eb74aa46fe1931af68
#
_cell.length_a   1.000
_cell.length_b   1.000
_cell.length_c   1.000
_cell.angle_alpha   90.00
_cell.angle_beta   90.00
_cell.angle_gamma   90.00
#
_symmetry.space_group_name_H-M   'P 1'
#
loop_
_entity.id
_entity.type
_entity.pdbx_description
1 polymer ?
#
loop_
_entity_poly.entity_id
_entity_poly.type
_entity_poly.pdbx_seq_one_letter_code
_entity_poly.pdbx_strand_id
1 'polypeptide(L)'
;MKKHSDIAWITDSTATLPEDFVNNNHIYVVPLSIIFGEEEFLEGVNITAEEFYPKLAASKVLPKTSQPAIGEFVELFKSLKDKYKYAIAIHASSALTGTYQSSVAASNMVDYKVEVIDSKIGSYPLGKMIKLGIELQDQGKSFSEIVSYLRTLPDKARLVMAPGSLEQLQKGGRLSTTQMIIGSLIKLKLIVKFDDGKVVLFEKIRTDKKVKERLLQIFAEASQLITEASVVHGNIPEVAEQWREELQQQYPNISFTTTVFSPVPGVHTGQGTIGLAWIND
;
A
#
# COMPACT_ATOMS: atom_id res chain seq x y z
N MET A 1 7.69 30.97 -3.14
CA MET A 1 8.29 29.94 -4.03
C MET A 1 8.87 28.86 -3.13
N LYS A 2 8.34 27.60 -3.18
CA LYS A 2 9.02 26.48 -2.51
C LYS A 2 10.44 26.38 -3.08
N LYS A 3 11.45 26.28 -2.21
CA LYS A 3 12.84 26.01 -2.60
C LYS A 3 12.84 24.74 -3.45
N HIS A 4 13.57 24.71 -4.55
CA HIS A 4 13.73 23.47 -5.32
C HIS A 4 14.22 22.38 -4.37
N SER A 5 13.47 21.28 -4.26
CA SER A 5 13.86 20.15 -3.43
C SER A 5 15.12 19.49 -4.00
N ASP A 6 16.09 19.20 -3.15
CA ASP A 6 17.25 18.40 -3.54
C ASP A 6 16.93 16.91 -3.70
N ILE A 7 15.74 16.47 -3.27
CA ILE A 7 15.32 15.06 -3.21
C ILE A 7 14.17 14.81 -4.18
N ALA A 8 14.33 13.85 -5.08
CA ALA A 8 13.25 13.26 -5.86
C ALA A 8 12.55 12.18 -5.03
N TRP A 9 11.22 12.26 -4.93
CA TRP A 9 10.40 11.27 -4.26
C TRP A 9 9.81 10.29 -5.26
N ILE A 10 10.02 8.99 -5.03
CA ILE A 10 9.60 7.92 -5.93
C ILE A 10 8.85 6.86 -5.12
N THR A 11 7.77 6.36 -5.67
CA THR A 11 7.01 5.24 -5.13
C THR A 11 6.41 4.41 -6.25
N ASP A 12 5.67 3.37 -5.91
CA ASP A 12 4.88 2.61 -6.87
C ASP A 12 3.38 2.89 -6.72
N SER A 13 2.59 2.43 -7.67
CA SER A 13 1.16 2.71 -7.75
C SER A 13 0.32 2.11 -6.61
N THR A 14 0.88 1.20 -5.80
CA THR A 14 0.19 0.68 -4.62
C THR A 14 0.21 1.65 -3.43
N ALA A 15 1.02 2.70 -3.48
CA ALA A 15 1.01 3.79 -2.51
C ALA A 15 -0.25 4.63 -2.71
N THR A 16 -1.26 4.43 -1.92
CA THR A 16 -2.52 5.16 -2.07
C THR A 16 -2.35 6.62 -1.62
N LEU A 17 -1.94 7.48 -2.56
CA LEU A 17 -1.73 8.90 -2.36
C LEU A 17 -2.80 9.69 -3.15
N PRO A 18 -3.35 10.80 -2.60
CA PRO A 18 -4.18 11.71 -3.35
C PRO A 18 -3.43 12.31 -4.55
N GLU A 19 -4.09 12.43 -5.69
CA GLU A 19 -3.48 12.92 -6.93
C GLU A 19 -2.93 14.34 -6.80
N ASP A 20 -3.66 15.22 -6.12
CA ASP A 20 -3.22 16.58 -5.82
C ASP A 20 -1.93 16.60 -4.96
N PHE A 21 -1.80 15.68 -4.01
CA PHE A 21 -0.59 15.53 -3.20
C PHE A 21 0.60 15.06 -4.05
N VAL A 22 0.38 14.09 -4.95
CA VAL A 22 1.39 13.59 -5.90
C VAL A 22 1.88 14.73 -6.79
N ASN A 23 0.96 15.47 -7.39
CA ASN A 23 1.26 16.56 -8.31
C ASN A 23 1.97 17.75 -7.61
N ASN A 24 1.45 18.18 -6.44
CA ASN A 24 2.01 19.31 -5.70
C ASN A 24 3.41 19.06 -5.13
N ASN A 25 3.77 17.81 -4.90
CA ASN A 25 5.08 17.43 -4.37
C ASN A 25 5.99 16.76 -5.41
N HIS A 26 5.56 16.73 -6.69
CA HIS A 26 6.33 16.13 -7.80
C HIS A 26 6.78 14.69 -7.50
N ILE A 27 5.88 13.87 -6.98
CA ILE A 27 6.17 12.46 -6.66
C ILE A 27 6.11 11.63 -7.95
N TYR A 28 7.14 10.85 -8.20
CA TYR A 28 7.23 9.95 -9.35
C TYR A 28 6.64 8.59 -8.96
N VAL A 29 5.47 8.29 -9.50
CA VAL A 29 4.77 7.02 -9.26
C VAL A 29 5.04 6.07 -10.42
N VAL A 30 5.68 4.94 -10.14
CA VAL A 30 5.95 3.89 -11.14
C VAL A 30 4.80 2.89 -11.12
N PRO A 31 4.06 2.73 -12.23
CA PRO A 31 2.87 1.88 -12.26
C PRO A 31 3.21 0.40 -12.28
N LEU A 32 2.45 -0.41 -11.52
CA LEU A 32 2.40 -1.84 -11.69
C LEU A 32 1.37 -2.19 -12.77
N SER A 33 1.51 -3.38 -13.38
CA SER A 33 0.57 -3.87 -14.39
C SER A 33 -0.50 -4.79 -13.81
N ILE A 34 -1.70 -4.73 -14.40
CA ILE A 34 -2.80 -5.67 -14.19
C ILE A 34 -3.13 -6.31 -15.54
N ILE A 35 -3.22 -7.64 -15.58
CA ILE A 35 -3.38 -8.41 -16.80
C ILE A 35 -4.68 -9.20 -16.74
N PHE A 36 -5.66 -8.83 -17.58
CA PHE A 36 -6.91 -9.54 -17.80
C PHE A 36 -6.83 -10.36 -19.08
N GLY A 37 -6.51 -11.65 -18.96
CA GLY A 37 -6.28 -12.48 -20.16
C GLY A 37 -5.08 -11.98 -20.97
N GLU A 38 -5.33 -11.36 -22.13
CA GLU A 38 -4.30 -10.76 -23.00
C GLU A 38 -4.22 -9.23 -22.88
N GLU A 39 -5.16 -8.61 -22.17
CA GLU A 39 -5.18 -7.15 -21.97
C GLU A 39 -4.34 -6.76 -20.77
N GLU A 40 -3.38 -5.85 -20.97
CA GLU A 40 -2.54 -5.28 -19.92
C GLU A 40 -2.92 -3.82 -19.64
N PHE A 41 -3.03 -3.50 -18.36
CA PHE A 41 -3.33 -2.17 -17.85
C PHE A 41 -2.26 -1.73 -16.86
N LEU A 42 -1.88 -0.45 -16.95
CA LEU A 42 -0.98 0.21 -16.00
C LEU A 42 -1.82 0.93 -14.93
N GLU A 43 -1.65 0.51 -13.68
CA GLU A 43 -2.39 1.05 -12.53
C GLU A 43 -2.18 2.55 -12.36
N GLY A 44 -3.29 3.31 -12.33
CA GLY A 44 -3.27 4.77 -12.21
C GLY A 44 -2.88 5.53 -13.49
N VAL A 45 -2.64 4.81 -14.60
CA VAL A 45 -2.32 5.42 -15.91
C VAL A 45 -3.47 5.20 -16.89
N ASN A 46 -3.89 3.95 -17.10
CA ASN A 46 -4.97 3.61 -18.04
C ASN A 46 -6.02 2.69 -17.40
N ILE A 47 -5.98 2.50 -16.09
CA ILE A 47 -7.06 1.91 -15.29
C ILE A 47 -7.06 2.52 -13.89
N THR A 48 -8.20 3.05 -13.47
CA THR A 48 -8.46 3.55 -12.12
C THR A 48 -9.10 2.46 -11.25
N ALA A 49 -9.22 2.69 -9.93
CA ALA A 49 -9.94 1.79 -9.05
C ALA A 49 -11.43 1.68 -9.43
N GLU A 50 -12.04 2.80 -9.84
CA GLU A 50 -13.45 2.88 -10.25
C GLU A 50 -13.73 2.04 -11.50
N GLU A 51 -12.79 1.98 -12.45
CA GLU A 51 -12.89 1.15 -13.66
C GLU A 51 -12.54 -0.31 -13.40
N PHE A 52 -11.57 -0.54 -12.52
CA PHE A 52 -11.06 -1.87 -12.20
C PHE A 52 -12.09 -2.77 -11.51
N TYR A 53 -12.75 -2.31 -10.45
CA TYR A 53 -13.64 -3.17 -9.67
C TYR A 53 -14.86 -3.67 -10.45
N PRO A 54 -15.54 -2.87 -11.30
CA PRO A 54 -16.57 -3.40 -12.20
C PRO A 54 -16.01 -4.40 -13.20
N LYS A 55 -14.82 -4.16 -13.79
CA LYS A 55 -14.15 -5.08 -14.71
C LYS A 55 -13.79 -6.39 -14.01
N LEU A 56 -13.29 -6.32 -12.77
CA LEU A 56 -12.99 -7.48 -11.93
C LEU A 56 -14.24 -8.33 -11.68
N ALA A 57 -15.36 -7.68 -11.33
CA ALA A 57 -16.63 -8.36 -11.05
C ALA A 57 -17.22 -9.05 -12.29
N ALA A 58 -17.01 -8.48 -13.47
CA ALA A 58 -17.46 -9.04 -14.76
C ALA A 58 -16.53 -10.13 -15.30
N SER A 59 -15.30 -10.21 -14.82
CA SER A 59 -14.29 -11.14 -15.34
C SER A 59 -14.53 -12.58 -14.87
N LYS A 60 -14.51 -13.52 -15.81
CA LYS A 60 -14.56 -14.96 -15.52
C LYS A 60 -13.21 -15.55 -15.10
N VAL A 61 -12.12 -14.83 -15.40
CA VAL A 61 -10.75 -15.26 -15.11
C VAL A 61 -10.13 -14.23 -14.15
N LEU A 62 -9.51 -14.72 -13.09
CA LEU A 62 -8.81 -13.83 -12.17
C LEU A 62 -7.64 -13.14 -12.88
N PRO A 63 -7.55 -11.81 -12.80
CA PRO A 63 -6.42 -11.10 -13.38
C PRO A 63 -5.11 -11.43 -12.64
N LYS A 64 -3.99 -11.17 -13.32
CA LYS A 64 -2.65 -11.26 -12.76
C LYS A 64 -2.07 -9.86 -12.60
N THR A 65 -1.01 -9.75 -11.80
CA THR A 65 -0.26 -8.50 -11.64
C THR A 65 1.21 -8.72 -12.00
N SER A 66 1.85 -7.67 -12.50
CA SER A 66 3.27 -7.64 -12.78
C SER A 66 3.92 -6.40 -12.17
N GLN A 67 5.17 -6.55 -11.74
CA GLN A 67 6.00 -5.44 -11.30
C GLN A 67 6.53 -4.64 -12.51
N PRO A 68 6.92 -3.37 -12.32
CA PRO A 68 7.60 -2.59 -13.32
C PRO A 68 8.93 -3.23 -13.75
N ALA A 69 9.29 -3.08 -15.02
CA ALA A 69 10.57 -3.58 -15.52
C ALA A 69 11.75 -2.77 -14.96
N ILE A 70 12.91 -3.41 -14.80
CA ILE A 70 14.14 -2.74 -14.33
C ILE A 70 14.49 -1.53 -15.21
N GLY A 71 14.29 -1.66 -16.54
CA GLY A 71 14.55 -0.61 -17.50
C GLY A 71 13.76 0.67 -17.25
N GLU A 72 12.52 0.57 -16.79
CA GLU A 72 11.69 1.74 -16.47
C GLU A 72 12.30 2.55 -15.30
N PHE A 73 12.79 1.87 -14.26
CA PHE A 73 13.51 2.53 -13.16
C PHE A 73 14.84 3.13 -13.61
N VAL A 74 15.59 2.45 -14.47
CA VAL A 74 16.86 2.97 -15.00
C VAL A 74 16.63 4.28 -15.76
N GLU A 75 15.64 4.32 -16.66
CA GLU A 75 15.31 5.52 -17.41
C GLU A 75 14.78 6.64 -16.50
N LEU A 76 13.94 6.32 -15.52
CA LEU A 76 13.49 7.28 -14.53
C LEU A 76 14.66 7.88 -13.76
N PHE A 77 15.55 7.07 -13.17
CA PHE A 77 16.68 7.54 -12.37
C PHE A 77 17.65 8.39 -13.19
N LYS A 78 17.92 8.02 -14.45
CA LYS A 78 18.72 8.87 -15.36
C LYS A 78 18.08 10.24 -15.61
N SER A 79 16.75 10.28 -15.77
CA SER A 79 16.02 11.53 -16.01
C SER A 79 15.97 12.46 -14.81
N LEU A 80 16.18 11.93 -13.60
CA LEU A 80 16.16 12.67 -12.33
C LEU A 80 17.52 13.18 -11.89
N LYS A 81 18.60 12.51 -12.28
CA LYS A 81 19.98 12.79 -11.89
C LYS A 81 20.42 14.26 -12.11
N ASP A 82 19.96 14.88 -13.20
CA ASP A 82 20.30 16.26 -13.53
C ASP A 82 19.38 17.29 -12.87
N LYS A 83 18.29 16.85 -12.26
CA LYS A 83 17.26 17.70 -11.63
C LYS A 83 17.35 17.71 -10.11
N TYR A 84 17.77 16.60 -9.52
CA TYR A 84 17.78 16.38 -8.07
C TYR A 84 19.13 15.81 -7.64
N LYS A 85 19.59 16.22 -6.48
CA LYS A 85 20.86 15.76 -5.91
C LYS A 85 20.76 14.31 -5.41
N TYR A 86 19.58 13.91 -4.94
CA TYR A 86 19.28 12.61 -4.35
C TYR A 86 17.92 12.11 -4.81
N ALA A 87 17.69 10.81 -4.70
CA ALA A 87 16.35 10.23 -4.76
C ALA A 87 16.08 9.33 -3.55
N ILE A 88 14.81 9.30 -3.10
CA ILE A 88 14.30 8.32 -2.15
C ILE A 88 13.14 7.59 -2.83
N ALA A 89 13.28 6.27 -2.98
CA ALA A 89 12.27 5.39 -3.55
C ALA A 89 11.74 4.47 -2.45
N ILE A 90 10.44 4.54 -2.16
CA ILE A 90 9.80 3.65 -1.18
C ILE A 90 8.77 2.82 -1.91
N HIS A 91 8.91 1.49 -1.82
CA HIS A 91 8.07 0.56 -2.57
C HIS A 91 7.28 -0.37 -1.67
N ALA A 92 6.22 -0.97 -2.25
CA ALA A 92 5.49 -2.06 -1.63
C ALA A 92 6.43 -3.20 -1.20
N SER A 93 5.97 -3.96 -0.22
CA SER A 93 6.73 -5.06 0.37
C SER A 93 7.42 -5.95 -0.68
N SER A 94 8.71 -6.14 -0.49
CA SER A 94 9.55 -7.04 -1.29
C SER A 94 9.11 -8.51 -1.22
N ALA A 95 8.34 -8.88 -0.21
CA ALA A 95 7.76 -10.21 -0.07
C ALA A 95 6.51 -10.43 -0.94
N LEU A 96 5.91 -9.35 -1.46
CA LEU A 96 4.66 -9.40 -2.26
C LEU A 96 4.87 -9.09 -3.74
N THR A 97 5.86 -8.26 -4.06
CA THR A 97 6.17 -7.84 -5.44
C THR A 97 7.66 -7.65 -5.62
N GLY A 98 8.17 -7.87 -6.83
CA GLY A 98 9.57 -7.63 -7.16
C GLY A 98 9.93 -6.16 -7.44
N THR A 99 9.00 -5.22 -7.21
CA THR A 99 9.20 -3.78 -7.48
C THR A 99 10.42 -3.23 -6.75
N TYR A 100 10.55 -3.54 -5.44
CA TYR A 100 11.71 -3.16 -4.64
C TYR A 100 13.02 -3.67 -5.26
N GLN A 101 13.08 -4.96 -5.64
CA GLN A 101 14.27 -5.56 -6.24
C GLN A 101 14.61 -4.94 -7.59
N SER A 102 13.59 -4.65 -8.44
CA SER A 102 13.78 -3.95 -9.72
C SER A 102 14.37 -2.55 -9.51
N SER A 103 13.86 -1.81 -8.52
CA SER A 103 14.35 -0.47 -8.16
C SER A 103 15.80 -0.51 -7.63
N VAL A 104 16.13 -1.45 -6.73
CA VAL A 104 17.50 -1.67 -6.23
C VAL A 104 18.45 -2.04 -7.36
N ALA A 105 18.05 -2.96 -8.24
CA ALA A 105 18.89 -3.35 -9.38
C ALA A 105 19.17 -2.13 -10.30
N ALA A 106 18.14 -1.34 -10.59
CA ALA A 106 18.28 -0.13 -11.41
C ALA A 106 19.16 0.94 -10.74
N SER A 107 19.06 1.13 -9.42
CA SER A 107 19.88 2.11 -8.69
C SER A 107 21.37 1.77 -8.76
N ASN A 108 21.73 0.49 -8.85
CA ASN A 108 23.12 0.03 -9.04
C ASN A 108 23.63 0.18 -10.49
N MET A 109 22.74 0.44 -11.45
CA MET A 109 23.09 0.61 -12.87
C MET A 109 23.27 2.07 -13.28
N VAL A 110 22.98 3.01 -12.39
CA VAL A 110 23.08 4.45 -12.64
C VAL A 110 24.06 5.12 -11.68
N ASP A 111 24.78 6.12 -12.17
CA ASP A 111 25.64 6.96 -11.34
C ASP A 111 24.79 8.10 -10.74
N TYR A 112 23.89 7.73 -9.80
CA TYR A 112 22.98 8.64 -9.11
C TYR A 112 22.69 8.09 -7.71
N LYS A 113 22.68 8.95 -6.70
CA LYS A 113 22.43 8.52 -5.32
C LYS A 113 20.95 8.32 -5.07
N VAL A 114 20.49 7.08 -5.22
CA VAL A 114 19.13 6.63 -4.96
C VAL A 114 19.12 5.78 -3.71
N GLU A 115 18.33 6.18 -2.72
CA GLU A 115 18.01 5.34 -1.54
C GLU A 115 16.72 4.57 -1.80
N VAL A 116 16.78 3.26 -1.80
CA VAL A 116 15.60 2.39 -2.01
C VAL A 116 15.21 1.76 -0.69
N ILE A 117 13.96 1.92 -0.29
CA ILE A 117 13.41 1.45 1.00
C ILE A 117 12.28 0.45 0.73
N ASP A 118 12.38 -0.74 1.35
CA ASP A 118 11.29 -1.69 1.43
C ASP A 118 10.33 -1.26 2.55
N SER A 119 9.11 -0.90 2.19
CA SER A 119 8.11 -0.51 3.19
C SER A 119 7.61 -1.67 4.03
N LYS A 120 7.86 -2.92 3.62
CA LYS A 120 7.30 -4.15 4.18
C LYS A 120 5.76 -4.16 4.26
N ILE A 121 5.11 -3.28 3.52
CA ILE A 121 3.66 -3.09 3.51
C ILE A 121 3.22 -2.57 2.14
N GLY A 122 2.03 -1.99 2.01
CA GLY A 122 1.51 -1.29 0.84
C GLY A 122 0.36 -0.36 1.25
N SER A 123 -0.37 0.18 0.27
CA SER A 123 -1.56 1.00 0.50
C SER A 123 -1.30 2.24 1.37
N TYR A 124 -2.25 2.62 2.23
CA TYR A 124 -2.18 3.80 3.10
C TYR A 124 -0.85 3.95 3.87
N PRO A 125 -0.30 2.93 4.55
CA PRO A 125 0.95 3.12 5.30
C PRO A 125 2.14 3.42 4.38
N LEU A 126 2.21 2.85 3.18
CA LEU A 126 3.26 3.19 2.20
C LEU A 126 3.13 4.67 1.78
N GLY A 127 1.92 5.13 1.45
CA GLY A 127 1.66 6.54 1.14
C GLY A 127 1.99 7.46 2.31
N LYS A 128 1.68 7.05 3.55
CA LYS A 128 2.02 7.81 4.77
C LYS A 128 3.53 7.94 4.97
N MET A 129 4.33 6.90 4.65
CA MET A 129 5.80 6.99 4.70
C MET A 129 6.33 8.08 3.77
N ILE A 130 5.80 8.20 2.55
CA ILE A 130 6.16 9.28 1.62
C ILE A 130 5.81 10.65 2.21
N LYS A 131 4.59 10.80 2.78
CA LYS A 131 4.15 12.05 3.41
C LYS A 131 5.08 12.47 4.54
N LEU A 132 5.39 11.55 5.46
CA LEU A 132 6.29 11.80 6.59
C LEU A 132 7.71 12.20 6.13
N GLY A 133 8.21 11.57 5.07
CA GLY A 133 9.51 11.95 4.49
C GLY A 133 9.51 13.35 3.92
N ILE A 134 8.45 13.76 3.22
CA ILE A 134 8.30 15.11 2.67
C ILE A 134 8.13 16.14 3.79
N GLU A 135 7.39 15.82 4.85
CA GLU A 135 7.26 16.67 6.04
C GLU A 135 8.61 16.95 6.70
N LEU A 136 9.46 15.93 6.85
CA LEU A 136 10.81 16.09 7.39
C LEU A 136 11.69 16.96 6.47
N GLN A 137 11.56 16.80 5.15
CA GLN A 137 12.25 17.66 4.18
C GLN A 137 11.81 19.13 4.31
N ASP A 138 10.50 19.38 4.45
CA ASP A 138 9.95 20.72 4.63
C ASP A 138 10.41 21.37 5.96
N GLN A 139 10.68 20.53 6.99
CA GLN A 139 11.31 20.94 8.25
C GLN A 139 12.82 21.19 8.13
N GLY A 140 13.42 21.01 6.95
CA GLY A 140 14.84 21.24 6.70
C GLY A 140 15.78 20.12 7.17
N LYS A 141 15.26 18.91 7.41
CA LYS A 141 16.08 17.74 7.74
C LYS A 141 16.98 17.36 6.57
N SER A 142 18.17 16.89 6.87
CA SER A 142 19.11 16.38 5.88
C SER A 142 18.64 15.07 5.26
N PHE A 143 19.13 14.76 4.06
CA PHE A 143 18.86 13.47 3.38
C PHE A 143 19.13 12.28 4.30
N SER A 144 20.24 12.27 5.03
CA SER A 144 20.61 11.17 5.92
C SER A 144 19.68 11.02 7.13
N GLU A 145 19.19 12.13 7.71
CA GLU A 145 18.20 12.10 8.80
C GLU A 145 16.86 11.55 8.30
N ILE A 146 16.42 12.01 7.12
CA ILE A 146 15.17 11.53 6.49
C ILE A 146 15.24 10.02 6.23
N VAL A 147 16.31 9.56 5.57
CA VAL A 147 16.51 8.13 5.28
C VAL A 147 16.55 7.30 6.58
N SER A 148 17.29 7.76 7.58
CA SER A 148 17.39 7.07 8.87
C SER A 148 16.02 6.93 9.55
N TYR A 149 15.20 7.97 9.52
CA TYR A 149 13.85 7.93 10.07
C TYR A 149 12.94 6.99 9.26
N LEU A 150 12.90 7.14 7.94
CA LEU A 150 12.06 6.32 7.06
C LEU A 150 12.34 4.82 7.19
N ARG A 151 13.58 4.43 7.42
CA ARG A 151 13.98 3.03 7.66
C ARG A 151 13.44 2.44 8.96
N THR A 152 12.97 3.25 9.89
CA THR A 152 12.32 2.78 11.13
C THR A 152 10.83 2.50 10.96
N LEU A 153 10.20 3.09 9.94
CA LEU A 153 8.74 3.04 9.78
C LEU A 153 8.18 1.67 9.36
N PRO A 154 8.87 0.82 8.58
CA PRO A 154 8.34 -0.49 8.23
C PRO A 154 7.97 -1.34 9.43
N ASP A 155 8.74 -1.28 10.52
CA ASP A 155 8.49 -2.05 11.74
C ASP A 155 7.33 -1.46 12.57
N LYS A 156 6.94 -0.21 12.31
CA LYS A 156 5.83 0.50 12.96
C LYS A 156 4.53 0.47 12.15
N ALA A 157 4.60 0.18 10.85
CA ALA A 157 3.45 0.15 9.95
C ALA A 157 2.55 -1.06 10.20
N ARG A 158 1.25 -0.84 10.18
CA ARG A 158 0.23 -1.87 10.43
C ARG A 158 -0.86 -1.78 9.38
N LEU A 159 -1.28 -2.95 8.92
CA LEU A 159 -2.46 -3.15 8.10
C LEU A 159 -3.07 -4.50 8.49
N VAL A 160 -4.28 -4.45 9.04
CA VAL A 160 -5.09 -5.62 9.39
C VAL A 160 -6.40 -5.53 8.63
N MET A 161 -6.81 -6.62 7.99
CA MET A 161 -7.97 -6.58 7.10
C MET A 161 -8.68 -7.94 7.00
N ALA A 162 -9.95 -7.88 6.64
CA ALA A 162 -10.70 -9.02 6.17
C ALA A 162 -10.78 -8.96 4.64
N PRO A 163 -10.17 -9.88 3.90
CA PRO A 163 -10.25 -9.94 2.45
C PRO A 163 -11.68 -10.20 1.97
N GLY A 164 -12.08 -9.54 0.89
CA GLY A 164 -13.39 -9.73 0.26
C GLY A 164 -13.49 -11.07 -0.46
N SER A 165 -12.37 -11.61 -0.95
CA SER A 165 -12.31 -12.89 -1.66
C SER A 165 -11.17 -13.76 -1.15
N LEU A 166 -11.53 -14.91 -0.57
CA LEU A 166 -10.56 -15.93 -0.17
C LEU A 166 -9.93 -16.62 -1.39
N GLU A 167 -10.68 -16.75 -2.47
CA GLU A 167 -10.20 -17.35 -3.71
C GLU A 167 -9.08 -16.50 -4.32
N GLN A 168 -9.27 -15.19 -4.42
CA GLN A 168 -8.26 -14.27 -4.94
C GLN A 168 -7.02 -14.23 -4.06
N LEU A 169 -7.20 -14.17 -2.74
CA LEU A 169 -6.10 -14.19 -1.80
C LEU A 169 -5.24 -15.46 -1.94
N GLN A 170 -5.90 -16.61 -2.13
CA GLN A 170 -5.26 -17.91 -2.27
C GLN A 170 -4.60 -18.07 -3.64
N LYS A 171 -5.37 -17.88 -4.72
CA LYS A 171 -4.87 -18.06 -6.09
C LYS A 171 -3.85 -17.01 -6.47
N GLY A 172 -3.94 -15.82 -5.86
CA GLY A 172 -2.95 -14.75 -6.00
C GLY A 172 -1.58 -15.06 -5.39
N GLY A 173 -1.48 -16.09 -4.53
CA GLY A 173 -0.20 -16.54 -3.97
C GLY A 173 0.46 -15.55 -2.99
N ARG A 174 -0.26 -14.53 -2.49
CA ARG A 174 0.26 -13.52 -1.54
C ARG A 174 -0.01 -13.86 -0.08
N LEU A 175 -0.85 -14.86 0.20
CA LEU A 175 -0.96 -15.43 1.53
C LEU A 175 0.19 -16.41 1.79
N SER A 176 0.87 -16.28 2.94
CA SER A 176 1.98 -17.17 3.29
C SER A 176 1.53 -18.65 3.32
N THR A 177 2.24 -19.50 2.59
CA THR A 177 1.86 -20.90 2.32
C THR A 177 1.85 -21.81 3.53
N THR A 178 2.56 -21.48 4.61
CA THR A 178 2.61 -22.28 5.84
C THR A 178 1.26 -22.39 6.57
N GLN A 179 0.28 -21.59 6.16
CA GLN A 179 -1.05 -21.52 6.80
C GLN A 179 -2.20 -21.94 5.88
N MET A 180 -1.90 -22.48 4.68
CA MET A 180 -2.91 -22.94 3.72
C MET A 180 -3.53 -24.29 4.16
N ILE A 181 -4.53 -24.23 5.04
CA ILE A 181 -5.42 -25.38 5.29
C ILE A 181 -6.79 -25.03 4.67
N ILE A 182 -7.05 -25.51 3.45
CA ILE A 182 -8.07 -24.92 2.59
C ILE A 182 -9.33 -25.78 2.42
N GLY A 183 -9.38 -26.97 2.96
CA GLY A 183 -10.54 -27.88 2.75
C GLY A 183 -11.84 -27.47 3.45
N SER A 184 -11.84 -26.59 4.45
CA SER A 184 -13.01 -26.33 5.31
C SER A 184 -13.40 -24.85 5.50
N LEU A 185 -12.86 -23.93 4.67
CA LEU A 185 -13.02 -22.48 4.89
C LEU A 185 -14.25 -21.83 4.22
N ILE A 186 -15.09 -22.60 3.52
CA ILE A 186 -16.21 -22.10 2.68
C ILE A 186 -17.22 -21.21 3.47
N LYS A 187 -17.23 -21.29 4.80
CA LYS A 187 -18.15 -20.51 5.66
C LYS A 187 -17.41 -19.61 6.67
N LEU A 188 -16.11 -19.42 6.48
CA LEU A 188 -15.32 -18.62 7.41
C LEU A 188 -14.85 -17.32 6.73
N LYS A 189 -14.80 -16.27 7.50
CA LYS A 189 -14.10 -15.01 7.20
C LYS A 189 -12.70 -15.12 7.79
N LEU A 190 -11.73 -14.52 7.12
CA LEU A 190 -10.36 -14.45 7.62
C LEU A 190 -10.04 -13.02 8.02
N ILE A 191 -9.30 -12.87 9.10
CA ILE A 191 -8.53 -11.65 9.33
C ILE A 191 -7.08 -11.99 9.00
N VAL A 192 -6.48 -11.17 8.16
CA VAL A 192 -5.07 -11.23 7.81
C VAL A 192 -4.35 -9.97 8.25
N LYS A 193 -3.05 -10.07 8.50
CA LYS A 193 -2.18 -8.94 8.83
C LYS A 193 -0.87 -9.03 8.07
N PHE A 194 -0.14 -7.94 8.05
CA PHE A 194 1.26 -7.94 7.64
C PHE A 194 2.16 -8.37 8.79
N ASP A 195 3.13 -9.23 8.50
CA ASP A 195 4.15 -9.69 9.42
C ASP A 195 5.47 -9.87 8.64
N ASP A 196 6.45 -9.03 8.95
CA ASP A 196 7.71 -8.92 8.22
C ASP A 196 7.52 -8.89 6.68
N GLY A 197 6.66 -8.03 6.21
CA GLY A 197 6.37 -7.85 4.78
C GLY A 197 5.42 -8.88 4.16
N LYS A 198 5.08 -9.96 4.84
CA LYS A 198 4.21 -11.01 4.33
C LYS A 198 2.79 -10.84 4.83
N VAL A 199 1.82 -11.20 4.00
CA VAL A 199 0.44 -11.33 4.45
C VAL A 199 0.27 -12.69 5.11
N VAL A 200 -0.10 -12.69 6.40
CA VAL A 200 -0.29 -13.89 7.20
C VAL A 200 -1.72 -13.97 7.73
N LEU A 201 -2.22 -15.20 7.88
CA LEU A 201 -3.49 -15.43 8.56
C LEU A 201 -3.33 -15.07 10.05
N PHE A 202 -4.18 -14.18 10.53
CA PHE A 202 -4.21 -13.78 11.93
C PHE A 202 -5.30 -14.56 12.69
N GLU A 203 -6.54 -14.56 12.17
CA GLU A 203 -7.67 -15.20 12.85
C GLU A 203 -8.73 -15.67 11.84
N LYS A 204 -9.49 -16.71 12.23
CA LYS A 204 -10.65 -17.25 11.50
C LYS A 204 -11.94 -16.87 12.21
N ILE A 205 -12.85 -16.20 11.53
CA ILE A 205 -14.08 -15.67 12.11
C ILE A 205 -15.30 -16.13 11.31
N ARG A 206 -16.47 -16.23 11.97
CA ARG A 206 -17.67 -16.79 11.32
C ARG A 206 -18.60 -15.76 10.70
N THR A 207 -18.58 -14.49 11.16
CA THR A 207 -19.56 -13.48 10.73
C THR A 207 -18.91 -12.13 10.52
N ASP A 208 -19.45 -11.31 9.62
CA ASP A 208 -18.95 -9.96 9.35
C ASP A 208 -19.04 -9.06 10.59
N LYS A 209 -20.09 -9.21 11.42
CA LYS A 209 -20.20 -8.49 12.69
C LYS A 209 -18.99 -8.74 13.60
N LYS A 210 -18.61 -10.02 13.76
CA LYS A 210 -17.44 -10.40 14.57
C LYS A 210 -16.13 -9.96 13.94
N VAL A 211 -16.04 -9.91 12.61
CA VAL A 211 -14.88 -9.31 11.91
C VAL A 211 -14.71 -7.86 12.30
N LYS A 212 -15.79 -7.06 12.22
CA LYS A 212 -15.76 -5.65 12.63
C LYS A 212 -15.32 -5.51 14.09
N GLU A 213 -16.00 -6.19 15.01
CA GLU A 213 -15.68 -6.17 16.42
C GLU A 213 -14.20 -6.48 16.69
N ARG A 214 -13.66 -7.50 16.00
CA ARG A 214 -12.27 -7.92 16.21
C ARG A 214 -11.25 -6.92 15.63
N LEU A 215 -11.50 -6.37 14.44
CA LEU A 215 -10.65 -5.33 13.86
C LEU A 215 -10.61 -4.08 14.74
N LEU A 216 -11.75 -3.67 15.29
CA LEU A 216 -11.82 -2.54 16.22
C LEU A 216 -11.07 -2.83 17.54
N GLN A 217 -11.12 -4.07 18.07
CA GLN A 217 -10.33 -4.46 19.22
C GLN A 217 -8.82 -4.37 18.98
N ILE A 218 -8.36 -4.88 17.82
CA ILE A 218 -6.94 -4.81 17.44
C ILE A 218 -6.49 -3.35 17.33
N PHE A 219 -7.33 -2.48 16.76
CA PHE A 219 -7.05 -1.06 16.66
C PHE A 219 -7.00 -0.39 18.04
N ALA A 220 -7.93 -0.73 18.93
CA ALA A 220 -8.00 -0.17 20.29
C ALA A 220 -6.71 -0.41 21.09
N GLU A 221 -6.08 -1.58 20.92
CA GLU A 221 -4.81 -1.93 21.57
C GLU A 221 -3.66 -0.99 21.16
N ALA A 222 -3.72 -0.43 19.93
CA ALA A 222 -2.70 0.46 19.39
C ALA A 222 -3.06 1.95 19.47
N SER A 223 -4.31 2.30 19.80
CA SER A 223 -4.87 3.65 19.66
C SER A 223 -4.13 4.75 20.43
N GLN A 224 -3.44 4.43 21.50
CA GLN A 224 -2.64 5.40 22.28
C GLN A 224 -1.31 5.79 21.60
N LEU A 225 -0.91 5.06 20.55
CA LEU A 225 0.34 5.24 19.81
C LEU A 225 0.08 5.77 18.40
N ILE A 226 -1.09 6.36 18.15
CA ILE A 226 -1.52 6.70 16.79
C ILE A 226 -2.15 8.08 16.78
N THR A 227 -1.73 8.90 15.83
CA THR A 227 -2.35 10.21 15.56
C THR A 227 -3.21 10.18 14.29
N GLU A 228 -2.94 9.27 13.37
CA GLU A 228 -3.66 9.13 12.11
C GLU A 228 -3.85 7.66 11.72
N ALA A 229 -5.01 7.33 11.18
CA ALA A 229 -5.32 6.00 10.67
C ALA A 229 -6.25 6.06 9.45
N SER A 230 -6.35 4.95 8.72
CA SER A 230 -7.29 4.85 7.61
C SER A 230 -8.11 3.57 7.68
N VAL A 231 -9.39 3.69 7.35
CA VAL A 231 -10.23 2.57 6.98
C VAL A 231 -9.96 2.24 5.52
N VAL A 232 -9.33 1.10 5.27
CA VAL A 232 -9.00 0.66 3.91
C VAL A 232 -10.08 -0.28 3.39
N HIS A 233 -10.46 -0.12 2.11
CA HIS A 233 -11.57 -0.91 1.56
C HIS A 233 -11.39 -1.28 0.09
N GLY A 234 -11.98 -2.40 -0.34
CA GLY A 234 -12.06 -2.85 -1.72
C GLY A 234 -13.44 -2.53 -2.31
N ASN A 235 -13.62 -1.29 -2.78
CA ASN A 235 -14.83 -0.81 -3.46
C ASN A 235 -16.15 -0.96 -2.66
N ILE A 236 -16.11 -0.61 -1.38
CA ILE A 236 -17.28 -0.53 -0.49
C ILE A 236 -17.23 0.79 0.31
N PRO A 237 -17.27 1.96 -0.39
CA PRO A 237 -17.03 3.26 0.24
C PRO A 237 -18.04 3.60 1.33
N GLU A 238 -19.33 3.25 1.17
CA GLU A 238 -20.36 3.57 2.15
C GLU A 238 -20.09 2.85 3.49
N VAL A 239 -19.68 1.58 3.43
CA VAL A 239 -19.34 0.81 4.63
C VAL A 239 -18.06 1.35 5.28
N ALA A 240 -17.07 1.72 4.48
CA ALA A 240 -15.82 2.28 4.99
C ALA A 240 -16.07 3.65 5.65
N GLU A 241 -16.90 4.50 5.07
CA GLU A 241 -17.24 5.81 5.62
C GLU A 241 -18.00 5.67 6.95
N GLN A 242 -18.97 4.75 7.02
CA GLN A 242 -19.64 4.45 8.28
C GLN A 242 -18.65 4.04 9.39
N TRP A 243 -17.66 3.19 9.06
CA TRP A 243 -16.63 2.81 10.04
C TRP A 243 -15.75 3.99 10.44
N ARG A 244 -15.38 4.84 9.46
CA ARG A 244 -14.60 6.05 9.71
C ARG A 244 -15.32 6.98 10.69
N GLU A 245 -16.63 7.22 10.47
CA GLU A 245 -17.42 8.07 11.36
C GLU A 245 -17.54 7.51 12.77
N GLU A 246 -17.79 6.22 12.92
CA GLU A 246 -17.85 5.55 14.22
C GLU A 246 -16.49 5.65 14.97
N LEU A 247 -15.38 5.39 14.25
CA LEU A 247 -14.04 5.50 14.81
C LEU A 247 -13.70 6.94 15.18
N GLN A 248 -14.07 7.92 14.36
CA GLN A 248 -13.83 9.34 14.64
C GLN A 248 -14.58 9.82 15.89
N GLN A 249 -15.81 9.30 16.11
CA GLN A 249 -16.55 9.59 17.34
C GLN A 249 -15.92 8.93 18.58
N GLN A 250 -15.44 7.69 18.44
CA GLN A 250 -14.83 6.95 19.54
C GLN A 250 -13.43 7.46 19.92
N TYR A 251 -12.66 7.95 18.92
CA TYR A 251 -11.29 8.41 19.07
C TYR A 251 -11.12 9.83 18.51
N PRO A 252 -11.63 10.87 19.17
CA PRO A 252 -11.67 12.23 18.64
C PRO A 252 -10.26 12.85 18.40
N ASN A 253 -9.25 12.33 19.06
CA ASN A 253 -7.86 12.79 18.93
C ASN A 253 -7.07 12.10 17.80
N ILE A 254 -7.66 11.11 17.12
CA ILE A 254 -7.06 10.41 15.98
C ILE A 254 -7.76 10.90 14.72
N SER A 255 -7.00 11.28 13.69
CA SER A 255 -7.54 11.64 12.39
C SER A 255 -7.80 10.40 11.55
N PHE A 256 -9.05 10.17 11.13
CA PHE A 256 -9.42 9.03 10.30
C PHE A 256 -9.74 9.45 8.88
N THR A 257 -9.23 8.69 7.93
CA THR A 257 -9.56 8.77 6.50
C THR A 257 -10.14 7.46 6.01
N THR A 258 -10.76 7.47 4.83
CA THR A 258 -11.04 6.26 4.06
C THR A 258 -10.04 6.14 2.91
N THR A 259 -9.68 4.92 2.56
CA THR A 259 -8.72 4.65 1.47
C THR A 259 -9.20 3.45 0.67
N VAL A 260 -9.49 3.64 -0.61
CA VAL A 260 -9.77 2.52 -1.51
C VAL A 260 -8.48 1.78 -1.84
N PHE A 261 -8.49 0.46 -1.80
CA PHE A 261 -7.40 -0.32 -2.37
C PHE A 261 -7.31 -0.06 -3.87
N SER A 262 -6.13 0.31 -4.30
CA SER A 262 -5.83 0.43 -5.71
C SER A 262 -5.95 -0.94 -6.43
N PRO A 263 -6.04 -0.97 -7.75
CA PRO A 263 -6.30 -2.20 -8.50
C PRO A 263 -5.37 -3.38 -8.19
N VAL A 264 -4.07 -3.15 -8.07
CA VAL A 264 -3.09 -4.24 -7.84
C VAL A 264 -3.35 -5.01 -6.54
N PRO A 265 -3.43 -4.40 -5.34
CA PRO A 265 -3.86 -5.13 -4.14
C PRO A 265 -5.31 -5.65 -4.26
N GLY A 266 -6.20 -4.96 -5.00
CA GLY A 266 -7.56 -5.39 -5.29
C GLY A 266 -7.64 -6.73 -6.02
N VAL A 267 -6.70 -7.02 -6.93
CA VAL A 267 -6.57 -8.34 -7.60
C VAL A 267 -6.41 -9.45 -6.58
N HIS A 268 -5.66 -9.23 -5.51
CA HIS A 268 -5.30 -10.26 -4.53
C HIS A 268 -6.26 -10.35 -3.34
N THR A 269 -6.95 -9.26 -3.00
CA THR A 269 -7.83 -9.20 -1.82
C THR A 269 -9.32 -9.25 -2.16
N GLY A 270 -9.68 -8.80 -3.36
CA GLY A 270 -11.04 -8.79 -3.89
C GLY A 270 -11.90 -7.62 -3.43
N GLN A 271 -13.00 -7.44 -4.16
CA GLN A 271 -14.06 -6.50 -3.78
C GLN A 271 -14.68 -6.91 -2.44
N GLY A 272 -15.05 -5.92 -1.61
CA GLY A 272 -15.60 -6.16 -0.27
C GLY A 272 -14.54 -6.31 0.82
N THR A 273 -13.24 -6.22 0.50
CA THR A 273 -12.19 -6.12 1.50
C THR A 273 -12.41 -4.93 2.40
N ILE A 274 -12.19 -5.10 3.71
CA ILE A 274 -12.22 -4.00 4.68
C ILE A 274 -11.17 -4.21 5.76
N GLY A 275 -10.54 -3.13 6.21
CA GLY A 275 -9.49 -3.19 7.20
C GLY A 275 -9.13 -1.84 7.80
N LEU A 276 -8.14 -1.86 8.68
CA LEU A 276 -7.60 -0.69 9.35
C LEU A 276 -6.09 -0.62 9.13
N ALA A 277 -5.59 0.56 8.82
CA ALA A 277 -4.19 0.81 8.51
C ALA A 277 -3.67 2.04 9.25
N TRP A 278 -2.45 1.94 9.80
CA TRP A 278 -1.79 3.03 10.53
C TRP A 278 -0.27 2.84 10.61
N ILE A 279 0.42 3.86 11.07
CA ILE A 279 1.81 3.78 11.51
C ILE A 279 1.82 4.22 12.98
N ASN A 280 2.44 3.44 13.87
CA ASN A 280 2.65 3.86 15.26
C ASN A 280 3.62 5.05 15.29
N ASP A 281 3.32 6.05 16.08
CA ASP A 281 4.14 7.26 16.27
C ASP A 281 5.50 6.97 16.91
#